data_8f2b304c8e03c827519432ed38e891cf
#
_entry.id   8f2b304c8e03c827519432ed38e891cf
#
_cell.length_a   1.000
_cell.length_b   1.000
_cell.length_c   1.000
_cell.angle_alpha   90.00
_cell.angle_beta   90.00
_cell.angle_gamma   90.00
#
_symmetry.space_group_name_H-M   'P 1'
#
loop_
_entity.id
_entity.type
_entity.pdbx_description
1 polymer ?
#
loop_
_entity_poly.entity_id
_entity_poly.type
_entity_poly.pdbx_seq_one_letter_code
_entity_poly.pdbx_strand_id
1 'polypeptide(L)'
;MIEFDPDQFSGSAPVFPLANIVLFPHLILPLHIFEHRYREMTRDALAGENLIAMALYKPGMESGEFPGIPFLETVTLGQVMQHESLPEGKFNLSLLGVARARVKSARLEKPYWEAELEIVSEDREGMDIGQNKVYYEALWKRFGSMLAAPAKALPLPILCDLIATTLVSDIQVKQEFLEMVDVSQRCEKLLSMPPSPARRRWPKFSNN
;
A
#
# COMPACT_ATOMS: atom_id res chain seq x y z
N MET A 1 -11.44 7.55 -14.22
CA MET A 1 -10.83 6.79 -13.10
C MET A 1 -10.39 5.48 -13.72
N ILE A 2 -9.11 5.11 -13.65
CA ILE A 2 -8.67 3.79 -14.11
C ILE A 2 -9.16 2.82 -13.05
N GLU A 3 -10.08 1.95 -13.43
CA GLU A 3 -10.61 0.92 -12.56
C GLU A 3 -9.77 -0.34 -12.80
N PHE A 4 -9.15 -0.85 -11.74
CA PHE A 4 -8.41 -2.11 -11.80
C PHE A 4 -9.43 -3.26 -11.89
N ASP A 5 -9.30 -4.07 -12.93
CA ASP A 5 -10.11 -5.26 -13.14
C ASP A 5 -9.32 -6.51 -12.71
N PRO A 6 -9.66 -7.13 -11.56
CA PRO A 6 -8.96 -8.32 -11.09
C PRO A 6 -9.01 -9.49 -12.08
N ASP A 7 -10.04 -9.59 -12.92
CA ASP A 7 -10.20 -10.68 -13.88
C ASP A 7 -9.23 -10.56 -15.08
N GLN A 8 -8.67 -9.37 -15.29
CA GLN A 8 -7.65 -9.12 -16.32
C GLN A 8 -6.21 -9.20 -15.80
N PHE A 9 -6.02 -9.36 -14.50
CA PHE A 9 -4.71 -9.50 -13.91
C PHE A 9 -4.10 -10.86 -14.20
N SER A 10 -2.87 -10.91 -14.71
CA SER A 10 -2.17 -12.16 -15.06
C SER A 10 -1.87 -13.08 -13.88
N GLY A 11 -2.04 -12.59 -12.65
CA GLY A 11 -1.70 -13.33 -11.44
C GLY A 11 -0.24 -13.16 -11.00
N SER A 12 0.58 -12.40 -11.73
CA SER A 12 2.00 -12.19 -11.40
C SER A 12 2.40 -10.73 -11.51
N ALA A 13 3.28 -10.27 -10.61
CA ALA A 13 3.83 -8.92 -10.66
C ALA A 13 5.25 -8.87 -10.11
N PRO A 14 6.08 -7.91 -10.59
CA PRO A 14 7.34 -7.57 -9.94
C PRO A 14 7.10 -7.04 -8.53
N VAL A 15 7.99 -7.40 -7.60
CA VAL A 15 7.86 -7.00 -6.19
C VAL A 15 8.88 -5.93 -5.84
N PHE A 16 8.40 -4.86 -5.23
CA PHE A 16 9.22 -3.80 -4.67
C PHE A 16 9.14 -3.83 -3.15
N PRO A 17 10.06 -4.54 -2.47
CA PRO A 17 10.09 -4.59 -1.03
C PRO A 17 10.77 -3.35 -0.46
N LEU A 18 10.17 -2.74 0.56
CA LEU A 18 10.72 -1.60 1.30
C LEU A 18 10.66 -1.87 2.81
N ALA A 19 11.58 -1.28 3.56
CA ALA A 19 11.67 -1.49 5.01
C ALA A 19 10.71 -0.61 5.83
N ASN A 20 10.22 0.48 5.27
CA ASN A 20 9.57 1.55 6.02
C ASN A 20 8.31 2.13 5.36
N ILE A 21 7.79 1.46 4.36
CA ILE A 21 6.60 1.90 3.64
C ILE A 21 5.63 0.73 3.48
N VAL A 22 4.38 0.95 3.85
CA VAL A 22 3.23 0.11 3.52
C VAL A 22 2.30 0.97 2.67
N LEU A 23 2.05 0.53 1.44
CA LEU A 23 1.03 1.11 0.57
C LEU A 23 -0.32 0.49 0.90
N PHE A 24 -1.37 1.29 0.93
CA PHE A 24 -2.75 0.79 1.05
C PHE A 24 -3.51 1.00 -0.26
N PRO A 25 -4.54 0.19 -0.54
CA PRO A 25 -5.44 0.41 -1.66
C PRO A 25 -6.03 1.83 -1.66
N HIS A 26 -6.28 2.36 -2.85
CA HIS A 26 -6.82 3.71 -3.11
C HIS A 26 -5.92 4.88 -2.69
N LEU A 27 -4.70 4.62 -2.21
CA LEU A 27 -3.73 5.65 -1.88
C LEU A 27 -2.63 5.73 -2.92
N ILE A 28 -2.11 6.94 -3.11
CA ILE A 28 -1.03 7.21 -4.06
C ILE A 28 0.30 7.32 -3.30
N LEU A 29 1.30 6.62 -3.81
CA LEU A 29 2.67 6.65 -3.32
C LEU A 29 3.60 7.22 -4.39
N PRO A 30 4.21 8.39 -4.18
CA PRO A 30 5.28 8.86 -5.03
C PRO A 30 6.57 8.10 -4.72
N LEU A 31 7.26 7.64 -5.75
CA LEU A 31 8.49 6.87 -5.66
C LEU A 31 9.58 7.49 -6.53
N HIS A 32 10.80 7.53 -6.02
CA HIS A 32 12.01 7.83 -6.78
C HIS A 32 12.84 6.58 -6.93
N ILE A 33 12.95 6.06 -8.16
CA ILE A 33 13.62 4.80 -8.47
C ILE A 33 15.02 5.09 -9.00
N PHE A 34 16.04 4.74 -8.23
CA PHE A 34 17.45 4.99 -8.56
C PHE A 34 18.32 3.72 -8.54
N GLU A 35 18.00 2.71 -7.74
CA GLU A 35 18.74 1.45 -7.68
C GLU A 35 18.63 0.67 -9.01
N HIS A 36 19.72 0.08 -9.48
CA HIS A 36 19.77 -0.63 -10.77
C HIS A 36 18.69 -1.69 -10.90
N ARG A 37 18.54 -2.55 -9.89
CA ARG A 37 17.52 -3.62 -9.87
C ARG A 37 16.09 -3.10 -10.01
N TYR A 38 15.78 -1.98 -9.36
CA TYR A 38 14.44 -1.41 -9.42
C TYR A 38 14.20 -0.54 -10.65
N ARG A 39 15.25 -0.02 -11.28
CA ARG A 39 15.13 0.60 -12.61
C ARG A 39 14.77 -0.45 -13.67
N GLU A 40 15.34 -1.65 -13.57
CA GLU A 40 15.02 -2.78 -14.45
C GLU A 40 13.59 -3.27 -14.21
N MET A 41 13.22 -3.49 -12.94
CA MET A 41 11.86 -3.78 -12.51
C MET A 41 10.84 -2.80 -13.10
N THR A 42 11.15 -1.50 -13.02
CA THR A 42 10.24 -0.45 -13.51
C THR A 42 10.06 -0.52 -15.02
N ARG A 43 11.13 -0.75 -15.79
CA ARG A 43 11.03 -0.91 -17.26
C ARG A 43 10.15 -2.10 -17.61
N ASP A 44 10.35 -3.23 -16.93
CA ASP A 44 9.57 -4.44 -17.17
C ASP A 44 8.09 -4.24 -16.81
N ALA A 45 7.81 -3.59 -15.68
CA ALA A 45 6.45 -3.24 -15.28
C ALA A 45 5.76 -2.33 -16.31
N LEU A 46 6.46 -1.30 -16.80
CA LEU A 46 5.94 -0.37 -17.82
C LEU A 46 5.75 -1.01 -19.20
N ALA A 47 6.53 -2.04 -19.52
CA ALA A 47 6.38 -2.82 -20.74
C ALA A 47 5.26 -3.87 -20.64
N GLY A 48 4.80 -4.20 -19.43
CA GLY A 48 3.75 -5.16 -19.13
C GLY A 48 2.42 -4.48 -18.72
N GLU A 49 1.89 -4.91 -17.58
CA GLU A 49 0.57 -4.47 -17.08
C GLU A 49 0.62 -3.13 -16.31
N ASN A 50 1.75 -2.48 -16.19
CA ASN A 50 1.98 -1.31 -15.35
C ASN A 50 1.71 -1.56 -13.85
N LEU A 51 1.94 -2.78 -13.39
CA LEU A 51 1.69 -3.20 -12.02
C LEU A 51 3.00 -3.50 -11.29
N ILE A 52 3.06 -3.12 -10.01
CA ILE A 52 4.16 -3.40 -9.09
C ILE A 52 3.56 -3.78 -7.72
N ALA A 53 3.96 -4.91 -7.17
CA ALA A 53 3.55 -5.32 -5.83
C ALA A 53 4.45 -4.65 -4.78
N MET A 54 3.86 -3.81 -3.93
CA MET A 54 4.55 -3.17 -2.81
C MET A 54 4.54 -4.08 -1.60
N ALA A 55 5.71 -4.46 -1.13
CA ALA A 55 5.88 -5.35 0.01
C ALA A 55 6.66 -4.69 1.16
N LEU A 56 6.40 -5.13 2.38
CA LEU A 56 7.22 -4.78 3.54
C LEU A 56 8.26 -5.88 3.79
N TYR A 57 9.54 -5.53 3.94
CA TYR A 57 10.54 -6.48 4.39
C TYR A 57 10.18 -7.08 5.75
N LYS A 58 10.48 -8.35 5.95
CA LYS A 58 10.51 -8.96 7.28
C LYS A 58 11.57 -8.26 8.11
N PRO A 59 11.33 -8.04 9.42
CA PRO A 59 12.30 -7.37 10.27
C PRO A 59 13.70 -8.00 10.21
N GLY A 60 14.71 -7.18 9.94
CA GLY A 60 16.11 -7.63 9.82
C GLY A 60 16.49 -8.26 8.47
N MET A 61 15.58 -8.25 7.47
CA MET A 61 15.83 -8.81 6.14
C MET A 61 15.92 -7.74 5.04
N GLU A 62 16.25 -6.51 5.40
CA GLU A 62 16.33 -5.39 4.45
C GLU A 62 17.59 -5.43 3.58
N SER A 63 18.62 -6.12 4.04
CA SER A 63 19.91 -6.25 3.32
C SER A 63 20.54 -7.61 3.61
N GLY A 64 21.16 -8.20 2.60
CA GLY A 64 21.83 -9.49 2.67
C GLY A 64 21.18 -10.56 1.78
N GLU A 65 21.77 -11.73 1.77
CA GLU A 65 21.23 -12.92 1.12
C GLU A 65 20.52 -13.76 2.20
N PHE A 66 19.25 -14.04 2.00
CA PHE A 66 18.45 -14.84 2.92
C PHE A 66 17.92 -16.09 2.23
N PRO A 67 17.85 -17.23 2.94
CA PRO A 67 17.13 -18.38 2.42
C PRO A 67 15.62 -18.07 2.43
N GLY A 68 15.01 -18.01 1.25
CA GLY A 68 13.58 -17.79 1.07
C GLY A 68 13.18 -16.32 0.85
N ILE A 69 11.88 -16.07 0.94
CA ILE A 69 11.27 -14.78 0.64
C ILE A 69 11.52 -13.79 1.79
N PRO A 70 12.22 -12.64 1.56
CA PRO A 70 12.60 -11.72 2.62
C PRO A 70 11.51 -10.71 3.01
N PHE A 71 10.34 -10.74 2.40
CA PHE A 71 9.23 -9.82 2.67
C PHE A 71 7.98 -10.55 3.13
N LEU A 72 7.03 -9.80 3.69
CA LEU A 72 5.78 -10.32 4.21
C LEU A 72 4.83 -10.72 3.08
N GLU A 73 3.94 -11.68 3.35
CA GLU A 73 3.11 -12.30 2.32
C GLU A 73 1.95 -11.40 1.87
N THR A 74 1.45 -10.52 2.75
CA THR A 74 0.41 -9.56 2.36
C THR A 74 1.07 -8.32 1.79
N VAL A 75 0.71 -8.02 0.55
CA VAL A 75 1.24 -6.92 -0.24
C VAL A 75 0.10 -6.06 -0.80
N THR A 76 0.43 -4.88 -1.29
CA THR A 76 -0.51 -4.09 -2.09
C THR A 76 -0.06 -4.11 -3.54
N LEU A 77 -0.94 -4.57 -4.43
CA LEU A 77 -0.76 -4.40 -5.86
C LEU A 77 -0.97 -2.92 -6.19
N GLY A 78 0.03 -2.31 -6.80
CA GLY A 78 0.02 -0.90 -7.18
C GLY A 78 0.09 -0.74 -8.69
N GLN A 79 -0.71 0.18 -9.22
CA GLN A 79 -0.70 0.54 -10.63
C GLN A 79 0.10 1.82 -10.85
N VAL A 80 1.01 1.82 -11.81
CA VAL A 80 1.76 3.01 -12.22
C VAL A 80 0.81 3.95 -12.95
N MET A 81 0.47 5.07 -12.30
CA MET A 81 -0.43 6.11 -12.86
C MET A 81 0.31 7.10 -13.73
N GLN A 82 1.50 7.46 -13.30
CA GLN A 82 2.38 8.41 -13.98
C GLN A 82 3.82 7.99 -13.79
N HIS A 83 4.63 8.24 -14.79
CA HIS A 83 6.07 8.08 -14.68
C HIS A 83 6.80 9.18 -15.45
N GLU A 84 7.98 9.50 -14.97
CA GLU A 84 8.93 10.40 -15.62
C GLU A 84 10.28 9.69 -15.69
N SER A 85 10.84 9.57 -16.89
CA SER A 85 12.19 9.06 -17.09
C SER A 85 13.21 10.15 -16.82
N LEU A 86 14.17 9.87 -15.96
CA LEU A 86 15.22 10.78 -15.55
C LEU A 86 16.58 10.33 -16.14
N PRO A 87 17.60 11.23 -16.12
CA PRO A 87 18.97 10.85 -16.48
C PRO A 87 19.46 9.59 -15.74
N GLU A 88 20.38 8.88 -16.34
CA GLU A 88 20.96 7.63 -15.83
C GLU A 88 19.93 6.48 -15.69
N GLY A 89 18.79 6.58 -16.37
CA GLY A 89 17.74 5.56 -16.35
C GLY A 89 16.99 5.46 -15.02
N LYS A 90 16.99 6.51 -14.21
CA LYS A 90 16.15 6.67 -13.02
C LYS A 90 14.72 7.02 -13.40
N PHE A 91 13.78 6.84 -12.46
CA PHE A 91 12.36 7.18 -12.67
C PHE A 91 11.78 7.88 -11.45
N ASN A 92 10.86 8.81 -11.71
CA ASN A 92 9.84 9.22 -10.75
C ASN A 92 8.54 8.50 -11.11
N LEU A 93 7.89 7.88 -10.15
CA LEU A 93 6.61 7.18 -10.32
C LEU A 93 5.55 7.73 -9.38
N SER A 94 4.29 7.71 -9.83
CA SER A 94 3.13 7.78 -8.96
C SER A 94 2.43 6.42 -9.00
N LEU A 95 2.47 5.68 -7.90
CA LEU A 95 1.90 4.35 -7.78
C LEU A 95 0.59 4.42 -6.99
N LEU A 96 -0.52 4.02 -7.60
CA LEU A 96 -1.82 3.90 -6.95
C LEU A 96 -2.00 2.48 -6.43
N GLY A 97 -2.23 2.30 -5.15
CA GLY A 97 -2.67 1.01 -4.61
C GLY A 97 -4.03 0.63 -5.18
N VAL A 98 -4.16 -0.53 -5.80
CA VAL A 98 -5.40 -0.97 -6.46
C VAL A 98 -6.05 -2.14 -5.75
N ALA A 99 -5.27 -3.04 -5.15
CA ALA A 99 -5.81 -4.20 -4.43
C ALA A 99 -4.85 -4.68 -3.34
N ARG A 100 -5.41 -5.31 -2.31
CA ARG A 100 -4.65 -6.21 -1.42
C ARG A 100 -4.39 -7.51 -2.16
N ALA A 101 -3.21 -8.08 -1.97
CA ALA A 101 -2.88 -9.38 -2.55
C ALA A 101 -2.06 -10.21 -1.56
N ARG A 102 -2.12 -11.53 -1.72
CA ARG A 102 -1.28 -12.48 -0.99
C ARG A 102 -0.27 -13.13 -1.92
N VAL A 103 0.97 -13.17 -1.51
CA VAL A 103 2.04 -13.87 -2.20
C VAL A 103 1.85 -15.38 -2.06
N LYS A 104 1.68 -16.07 -3.17
CA LYS A 104 1.62 -17.54 -3.24
C LYS A 104 3.01 -18.14 -3.39
N SER A 105 3.79 -17.56 -4.27
CA SER A 105 5.18 -17.92 -4.51
C SER A 105 5.96 -16.69 -4.96
N ALA A 106 7.28 -16.70 -4.78
CA ALA A 106 8.13 -15.65 -5.31
C ALA A 106 9.46 -16.24 -5.77
N ARG A 107 10.04 -15.64 -6.81
CA ARG A 107 11.30 -16.04 -7.42
C ARG A 107 12.21 -14.84 -7.67
N LEU A 108 13.52 -15.07 -7.61
CA LEU A 108 14.57 -14.09 -7.87
C LEU A 108 15.42 -14.54 -9.07
N GLU A 109 14.80 -14.64 -10.24
CA GLU A 109 15.48 -14.98 -11.50
C GLU A 109 16.04 -13.74 -12.21
N LYS A 110 15.47 -12.60 -11.90
CA LYS A 110 15.89 -11.26 -12.32
C LYS A 110 16.59 -10.54 -11.15
N PRO A 111 17.19 -9.36 -11.36
CA PRO A 111 17.78 -8.58 -10.27
C PRO A 111 16.78 -8.13 -9.18
N TYR A 112 15.49 -8.38 -9.39
CA TYR A 112 14.38 -8.08 -8.49
C TYR A 112 13.47 -9.30 -8.36
N TRP A 113 12.62 -9.32 -7.32
CA TRP A 113 11.66 -10.39 -7.07
C TRP A 113 10.44 -10.29 -7.99
N GLU A 114 9.98 -11.43 -8.48
CA GLU A 114 8.66 -11.60 -9.09
C GLU A 114 7.83 -12.53 -8.22
N ALA A 115 6.53 -12.22 -8.05
CA ALA A 115 5.63 -13.04 -7.24
C ALA A 115 4.36 -13.41 -7.98
N GLU A 116 3.90 -14.64 -7.75
CA GLU A 116 2.53 -15.04 -8.02
C GLU A 116 1.65 -14.54 -6.88
N LEU A 117 0.57 -13.87 -7.23
CA LEU A 117 -0.30 -13.14 -6.31
C LEU A 117 -1.74 -13.62 -6.43
N GLU A 118 -2.39 -13.70 -5.30
CA GLU A 118 -3.84 -13.89 -5.20
C GLU A 118 -4.46 -12.59 -4.68
N ILE A 119 -5.40 -12.02 -5.43
CA ILE A 119 -6.12 -10.82 -4.99
C ILE A 119 -6.98 -11.18 -3.78
N VAL A 120 -6.90 -10.37 -2.74
CA VAL A 120 -7.66 -10.52 -1.51
C VAL A 120 -8.78 -9.48 -1.51
N SER A 121 -10.01 -9.97 -1.59
CA SER A 121 -11.20 -9.12 -1.47
C SER A 121 -11.38 -8.65 -0.03
N GLU A 122 -11.83 -7.41 0.14
CA GLU A 122 -12.24 -6.92 1.45
C GLU A 122 -13.50 -7.64 1.90
N ASP A 123 -13.50 -8.13 3.12
CA ASP A 123 -14.69 -8.66 3.76
C ASP A 123 -15.57 -7.50 4.25
N ARG A 124 -16.74 -7.41 3.65
CA ARG A 124 -17.80 -6.47 4.00
C ARG A 124 -19.06 -7.21 4.49
N GLU A 125 -18.99 -8.54 4.60
CA GLU A 125 -20.09 -9.35 5.09
C GLU A 125 -20.33 -9.04 6.58
N GLY A 126 -21.58 -8.85 6.95
CA GLY A 126 -21.99 -8.51 8.31
C GLY A 126 -22.03 -7.02 8.66
N MET A 127 -21.51 -6.14 7.83
CA MET A 127 -21.67 -4.69 8.05
C MET A 127 -22.92 -4.16 7.35
N ASP A 128 -23.98 -3.92 8.11
CA ASP A 128 -25.15 -3.22 7.59
C ASP A 128 -24.88 -1.70 7.44
N ILE A 129 -25.81 -1.01 6.76
CA ILE A 129 -25.70 0.44 6.52
C ILE A 129 -25.64 1.22 7.85
N GLY A 130 -26.32 0.73 8.88
CA GLY A 130 -26.35 1.36 10.21
C GLY A 130 -25.00 1.27 10.91
N GLN A 131 -24.39 0.10 10.91
CA GLN A 131 -23.06 -0.12 11.49
C GLN A 131 -21.98 0.68 10.75
N ASN A 132 -22.00 0.69 9.42
CA ASN A 132 -21.11 1.53 8.61
C ASN A 132 -21.17 2.99 9.03
N LYS A 133 -22.38 3.53 9.25
CA LYS A 133 -22.58 4.90 9.69
C LYS A 133 -22.02 5.15 11.10
N VAL A 134 -22.27 4.23 12.03
CA VAL A 134 -21.75 4.34 13.42
C VAL A 134 -20.22 4.37 13.44
N TYR A 135 -19.56 3.44 12.75
CA TYR A 135 -18.11 3.44 12.67
C TYR A 135 -17.57 4.70 11.99
N TYR A 136 -18.18 5.09 10.88
CA TYR A 136 -17.78 6.30 10.15
C TYR A 136 -17.84 7.54 11.06
N GLU A 137 -18.95 7.76 11.76
CA GLU A 137 -19.13 8.90 12.67
C GLU A 137 -18.13 8.87 13.82
N ALA A 138 -17.87 7.70 14.41
CA ALA A 138 -16.90 7.52 15.49
C ALA A 138 -15.47 7.84 15.03
N LEU A 139 -15.05 7.29 13.89
CA LEU A 139 -13.72 7.54 13.32
C LEU A 139 -13.58 9.02 12.91
N TRP A 140 -14.61 9.58 12.27
CA TRP A 140 -14.59 10.98 11.88
C TRP A 140 -14.53 11.93 13.07
N LYS A 141 -15.31 11.68 14.11
CA LYS A 141 -15.25 12.45 15.35
C LYS A 141 -13.88 12.43 15.98
N ARG A 142 -13.20 11.28 15.94
CA ARG A 142 -11.91 11.09 16.59
C ARG A 142 -10.74 11.62 15.77
N PHE A 143 -10.73 11.39 14.46
CA PHE A 143 -9.58 11.60 13.59
C PHE A 143 -9.78 12.63 12.48
N GLY A 144 -11.02 13.03 12.21
CA GLY A 144 -11.35 13.89 11.07
C GLY A 144 -10.62 15.21 11.02
N SER A 145 -10.32 15.83 12.18
CA SER A 145 -9.53 17.08 12.25
C SER A 145 -8.06 16.91 11.92
N MET A 146 -7.56 15.67 11.92
CA MET A 146 -6.16 15.33 11.63
C MET A 146 -5.95 14.94 10.16
N LEU A 147 -7.04 14.76 9.41
CA LEU A 147 -7.01 14.39 8.01
C LEU A 147 -7.16 15.63 7.13
N ALA A 148 -6.52 15.60 5.95
CA ALA A 148 -6.73 16.64 4.96
C ALA A 148 -8.14 16.53 4.34
N ALA A 149 -8.81 17.66 4.09
CA ALA A 149 -10.01 17.64 3.24
C ALA A 149 -9.61 17.14 1.82
N PRO A 150 -10.36 16.26 1.20
CA PRO A 150 -11.80 15.96 1.27
C PRO A 150 -12.14 14.57 1.88
N ALA A 151 -11.44 14.13 2.89
CA ALA A 151 -11.63 12.81 3.50
C ALA A 151 -13.08 12.53 4.01
N LYS A 152 -13.90 13.58 4.17
CA LYS A 152 -15.28 13.46 4.70
C LYS A 152 -16.26 12.70 3.79
N ALA A 153 -15.91 12.47 2.51
CA ALA A 153 -16.79 11.78 1.57
C ALA A 153 -16.28 10.38 1.18
N LEU A 154 -15.21 9.90 1.84
CA LEU A 154 -14.62 8.61 1.51
C LEU A 154 -15.46 7.44 2.02
N PRO A 155 -15.55 6.34 1.28
CA PRO A 155 -16.05 5.08 1.82
C PRO A 155 -15.31 4.66 3.08
N LEU A 156 -16.00 3.97 4.01
CA LEU A 156 -15.43 3.58 5.30
C LEU A 156 -14.11 2.79 5.19
N PRO A 157 -13.96 1.80 4.29
CA PRO A 157 -12.69 1.08 4.13
C PRO A 157 -11.52 2.02 3.77
N ILE A 158 -11.77 2.96 2.85
CA ILE A 158 -10.76 3.94 2.41
C ILE A 158 -10.43 4.93 3.54
N LEU A 159 -11.43 5.32 4.33
CA LEU A 159 -11.20 6.16 5.50
C LEU A 159 -10.31 5.45 6.54
N CYS A 160 -10.54 4.15 6.79
CA CYS A 160 -9.69 3.35 7.68
C CYS A 160 -8.24 3.30 7.17
N ASP A 161 -8.05 3.02 5.90
CA ASP A 161 -6.72 2.92 5.28
C ASP A 161 -5.98 4.28 5.29
N LEU A 162 -6.70 5.38 5.05
CA LEU A 162 -6.16 6.73 5.15
C LEU A 162 -5.73 7.09 6.59
N ILE A 163 -6.56 6.74 7.59
CA ILE A 163 -6.22 6.94 9.00
C ILE A 163 -4.99 6.12 9.37
N ALA A 164 -4.96 4.83 9.01
CA ALA A 164 -3.82 3.94 9.27
C ALA A 164 -2.54 4.48 8.65
N THR A 165 -2.59 4.91 7.39
CA THR A 165 -1.43 5.48 6.69
C THR A 165 -0.92 6.76 7.36
N THR A 166 -1.84 7.65 7.75
CA THR A 166 -1.50 9.01 8.21
C THR A 166 -1.10 9.06 9.67
N LEU A 167 -1.79 8.32 10.53
CA LEU A 167 -1.70 8.47 11.99
C LEU A 167 -0.98 7.33 12.70
N VAL A 168 -0.93 6.14 12.11
CA VAL A 168 -0.13 5.03 12.65
C VAL A 168 1.34 5.27 12.31
N SER A 169 2.20 5.21 13.31
CA SER A 169 3.64 5.44 13.09
C SER A 169 4.44 4.17 12.95
N ASP A 170 4.03 3.14 13.66
CA ASP A 170 4.71 1.85 13.65
C ASP A 170 4.42 1.14 12.34
N ILE A 171 5.48 0.74 11.64
CA ILE A 171 5.36 0.12 10.32
C ILE A 171 4.78 -1.28 10.40
N GLN A 172 5.05 -2.02 11.47
CA GLN A 172 4.49 -3.35 11.69
C GLN A 172 2.99 -3.26 11.96
N VAL A 173 2.58 -2.27 12.76
CA VAL A 173 1.15 -2.01 13.00
C VAL A 173 0.44 -1.56 11.71
N LYS A 174 1.11 -0.79 10.84
CA LYS A 174 0.55 -0.50 9.50
C LYS A 174 0.34 -1.76 8.68
N GLN A 175 1.32 -2.66 8.70
CA GLN A 175 1.23 -3.94 8.00
C GLN A 175 0.08 -4.79 8.54
N GLU A 176 -0.12 -4.83 9.86
CA GLU A 176 -1.27 -5.52 10.47
C GLU A 176 -2.61 -4.95 9.97
N PHE A 177 -2.71 -3.62 9.77
CA PHE A 177 -3.90 -3.03 9.16
C PHE A 177 -4.08 -3.42 7.69
N LEU A 178 -3.00 -3.57 6.93
CA LEU A 178 -3.07 -4.07 5.56
C LEU A 178 -3.55 -5.53 5.51
N GLU A 179 -3.14 -6.35 6.47
CA GLU A 179 -3.52 -7.77 6.59
C GLU A 179 -4.97 -7.99 7.04
N MET A 180 -5.57 -6.99 7.71
CA MET A 180 -6.96 -7.05 8.14
C MET A 180 -7.90 -6.82 6.97
N VAL A 181 -8.51 -7.88 6.45
CA VAL A 181 -9.51 -7.79 5.37
C VAL A 181 -10.89 -7.37 5.89
N ASP A 182 -11.23 -7.70 7.14
CA ASP A 182 -12.46 -7.29 7.79
C ASP A 182 -12.41 -5.79 8.17
N VAL A 183 -13.34 -5.04 7.59
CA VAL A 183 -13.44 -3.58 7.78
C VAL A 183 -13.82 -3.22 9.21
N SER A 184 -14.69 -4.02 9.87
CA SER A 184 -15.12 -3.78 11.25
C SER A 184 -13.95 -3.91 12.22
N GLN A 185 -13.12 -4.94 12.06
CA GLN A 185 -11.93 -5.11 12.87
C GLN A 185 -10.93 -3.96 12.69
N ARG A 186 -10.77 -3.44 11.47
CA ARG A 186 -9.95 -2.23 11.24
C ARG A 186 -10.50 -1.03 12.01
N CYS A 187 -11.82 -0.81 11.96
CA CYS A 187 -12.47 0.27 12.69
C CYS A 187 -12.26 0.16 14.20
N GLU A 188 -12.52 -1.02 14.77
CA GLU A 188 -12.36 -1.28 16.20
C GLU A 188 -10.92 -1.07 16.66
N LYS A 189 -9.95 -1.59 15.90
CA LYS A 189 -8.53 -1.41 16.19
C LYS A 189 -8.14 0.08 16.17
N LEU A 190 -8.57 0.83 15.16
CA LEU A 190 -8.33 2.29 15.09
C LEU A 190 -8.95 3.02 16.30
N LEU A 191 -10.18 2.67 16.66
CA LEU A 191 -10.88 3.28 17.79
C LEU A 191 -10.27 2.92 19.15
N SER A 192 -9.62 1.77 19.28
CA SER A 192 -8.93 1.35 20.51
C SER A 192 -7.53 1.94 20.68
N MET A 193 -6.90 2.42 19.59
CA MET A 193 -5.54 2.97 19.64
C MET A 193 -5.50 4.23 20.52
N PRO A 194 -4.42 4.44 21.29
CA PRO A 194 -4.23 5.71 21.99
C PRO A 194 -4.15 6.86 20.97
N PRO A 195 -4.60 8.09 21.35
CA PRO A 195 -4.47 9.24 20.48
C PRO A 195 -2.99 9.44 20.14
N SER A 196 -2.65 9.32 18.87
CA SER A 196 -1.28 9.57 18.41
C SER A 196 -0.96 11.05 18.58
N PRO A 197 0.20 11.43 19.15
CA PRO A 197 0.61 12.84 19.14
C PRO A 197 0.68 13.30 17.69
N ALA A 198 0.01 14.42 17.40
CA ALA A 198 -0.07 15.02 16.07
C ALA A 198 1.29 15.02 15.37
N ARG A 199 1.43 14.27 14.30
CA ARG A 199 2.69 14.16 13.57
C ARG A 199 2.93 15.38 12.69
N ARG A 200 4.19 15.71 12.63
CA ARG A 200 4.79 16.77 11.79
C ARG A 200 4.29 16.66 10.34
N ARG A 201 3.97 17.84 9.78
CA ARG A 201 3.69 18.04 8.35
C ARG A 201 4.65 17.23 7.48
N TRP A 202 4.11 16.60 6.44
CA TRP A 202 4.90 16.05 5.33
C TRP A 202 5.96 17.07 4.91
N PRO A 203 7.21 16.66 4.68
CA PRO A 203 8.19 17.57 4.11
C PRO A 203 7.61 18.09 2.79
N LYS A 204 7.53 19.41 2.67
CA LYS A 204 7.26 20.02 1.38
C LYS A 204 8.43 19.63 0.49
N PHE A 205 8.17 18.87 -0.56
CA PHE A 205 9.14 18.73 -1.63
C PHE A 205 9.35 20.14 -2.20
N SER A 206 10.49 20.74 -1.87
CA SER A 206 10.94 21.95 -2.52
C SER A 206 11.33 21.55 -3.94
N ASN A 207 10.56 22.01 -4.92
CA ASN A 207 11.03 22.09 -6.29
C ASN A 207 12.27 23.00 -6.29
N ASN A 208 13.43 22.42 -6.45
CA ASN A 208 14.63 23.07 -6.94
C ASN A 208 15.13 22.28 -8.14
#